data_bfb8783fb78f67011f4666937749e67f
#
_entry.id   bfb8783fb78f67011f4666937749e67f
#
_cell.length_a   1.000
_cell.length_b   1.000
_cell.length_c   1.000
_cell.angle_alpha   90.00
_cell.angle_beta   90.00
_cell.angle_gamma   90.00
#
_symmetry.space_group_name_H-M   'P 1'
#
loop_
_entity.id
_entity.type
_entity.pdbx_description
1 polymer ?
#
loop_
_entity_poly.entity_id
_entity_poly.type
_entity_poly.pdbx_seq_one_letter_code
_entity_poly.pdbx_strand_id
1 'polypeptide(L)'
;MKILALDSSGLVASVAVVSDDNLIGEYTINYKKTHSQTLLPMLDEVAKMTELDLKTIDFIAVSAGPGSFTGLRIGSATAKGLALALDKQIVSVPTVDALAYNLWGSADVVCPLMDARRQQTYTGLYDFTDGRMNTILPQCVVMIEEIVDKINELGRRVIFLGDGVDVFRDYINEHVKVDYDFAPAMCNKQRASAVACLGQVLYEQGRAENAADHKPEYLRLSQAERERQKKERDFRI
;
A
#
# COMPACT_ATOMS: atom_id res chain seq x y z
N MET A 1 14.73 11.18 12.29
CA MET A 1 14.75 9.80 11.77
C MET A 1 14.65 9.86 10.25
N LYS A 2 15.54 9.18 9.53
CA LYS A 2 15.58 9.20 8.06
C LYS A 2 15.13 7.84 7.50
N ILE A 3 14.10 7.85 6.68
CA ILE A 3 13.38 6.67 6.21
C ILE A 3 13.48 6.59 4.69
N LEU A 4 13.89 5.45 4.16
CA LEU A 4 13.72 5.11 2.76
C LEU A 4 12.47 4.26 2.62
N ALA A 5 11.53 4.67 1.75
CA ALA A 5 10.30 3.92 1.54
C ALA A 5 10.14 3.49 0.08
N LEU A 6 9.54 2.30 -0.10
CA LEU A 6 9.29 1.68 -1.40
C LEU A 6 7.84 1.21 -1.49
N ASP A 7 7.19 1.51 -2.62
CA ASP A 7 5.91 0.89 -2.98
C ASP A 7 5.95 0.37 -4.41
N SER A 8 5.59 -0.88 -4.58
CA SER A 8 5.40 -1.58 -5.86
C SER A 8 4.21 -2.52 -5.82
N SER A 9 3.29 -2.28 -4.88
CA SER A 9 2.16 -3.15 -4.59
C SER A 9 1.06 -3.13 -5.66
N GLY A 10 1.00 -2.07 -6.48
CA GLY A 10 0.03 -1.89 -7.54
C GLY A 10 0.67 -1.67 -8.91
N LEU A 11 0.01 -0.89 -9.77
CA LEU A 11 0.58 -0.43 -11.04
C LEU A 11 1.61 0.69 -10.81
N VAL A 12 1.45 1.45 -9.75
CA VAL A 12 2.34 2.53 -9.35
C VAL A 12 3.65 1.96 -8.84
N ALA A 13 4.77 2.56 -9.26
CA ALA A 13 6.07 2.43 -8.62
C ALA A 13 6.36 3.74 -7.89
N SER A 14 6.75 3.66 -6.63
CA SER A 14 7.07 4.84 -5.83
C SER A 14 8.26 4.58 -4.90
N VAL A 15 9.13 5.59 -4.79
CA VAL A 15 10.28 5.63 -3.89
C VAL A 15 10.27 6.99 -3.20
N ALA A 16 10.46 7.01 -1.88
CA ALA A 16 10.54 8.27 -1.13
C ALA A 16 11.61 8.21 -0.05
N VAL A 17 12.14 9.37 0.27
CA VAL A 17 13.00 9.61 1.43
C VAL A 17 12.34 10.66 2.30
N VAL A 18 12.07 10.29 3.54
CA VAL A 18 11.53 11.18 4.56
C VAL A 18 12.57 11.33 5.67
N SER A 19 12.79 12.54 6.16
CA SER A 19 13.64 12.83 7.31
C SER A 19 12.85 13.64 8.32
N ASP A 20 12.59 13.03 9.45
CA ASP A 20 11.68 13.56 10.47
C ASP A 20 10.32 13.91 9.82
N ASP A 21 9.87 15.16 9.92
CA ASP A 21 8.61 15.63 9.32
C ASP A 21 8.76 16.17 7.89
N ASN A 22 9.94 15.96 7.24
CA ASN A 22 10.21 16.50 5.92
C ASN A 22 10.29 15.42 4.85
N LEU A 23 9.47 15.55 3.81
CA LEU A 23 9.63 14.79 2.58
C LEU A 23 10.83 15.37 1.81
N ILE A 24 11.96 14.66 1.84
CA ILE A 24 13.21 15.07 1.16
C ILE A 24 13.09 14.91 -0.35
N GLY A 25 12.51 13.79 -0.78
CA GLY A 25 12.25 13.52 -2.19
C GLY A 25 11.32 12.34 -2.37
N GLU A 26 10.49 12.40 -3.40
CA GLU A 26 9.63 11.31 -3.82
C GLU A 26 9.63 11.21 -5.34
N TYR A 27 9.78 10.00 -5.84
CA TYR A 27 9.63 9.69 -7.25
C TYR A 27 8.52 8.66 -7.41
N THR A 28 7.41 9.07 -8.02
CA THR A 28 6.23 8.23 -8.22
C THR A 28 5.87 8.19 -9.71
N ILE A 29 5.73 7.00 -10.25
CA ILE A 29 5.33 6.77 -11.65
C ILE A 29 4.12 5.84 -11.67
N ASN A 30 3.04 6.29 -12.31
CA ASN A 30 1.89 5.47 -12.65
C ASN A 30 1.92 5.16 -14.15
N TYR A 31 2.73 4.18 -14.55
CA TYR A 31 2.91 3.81 -15.95
C TYR A 31 3.22 2.33 -16.11
N LYS A 32 2.87 1.76 -17.28
CA LYS A 32 3.04 0.33 -17.59
C LYS A 32 4.51 -0.06 -17.84
N LYS A 33 5.34 0.04 -16.80
CA LYS A 33 6.71 -0.50 -16.78
C LYS A 33 6.86 -1.51 -15.65
N THR A 34 7.77 -2.46 -15.83
CA THR A 34 8.04 -3.46 -14.79
C THR A 34 8.81 -2.82 -13.63
N HIS A 35 8.35 -3.04 -12.41
CA HIS A 35 8.97 -2.48 -11.19
C HIS A 35 10.45 -2.88 -11.03
N SER A 36 10.86 -4.06 -11.53
CA SER A 36 12.27 -4.48 -11.54
C SER A 36 13.19 -3.57 -12.38
N GLN A 37 12.62 -2.84 -13.35
CA GLN A 37 13.34 -1.89 -14.17
C GLN A 37 13.27 -0.45 -13.66
N THR A 38 12.39 -0.17 -12.72
CA THR A 38 12.09 1.22 -12.32
C THR A 38 12.49 1.53 -10.89
N LEU A 39 12.27 0.65 -9.90
CA LEU A 39 12.49 0.99 -8.49
C LEU A 39 13.92 1.44 -8.16
N LEU A 40 14.93 0.66 -8.54
CA LEU A 40 16.32 1.03 -8.26
C LEU A 40 16.78 2.29 -9.02
N PRO A 41 16.48 2.47 -10.33
CA PRO A 41 16.72 3.74 -11.02
C PRO A 41 16.02 4.94 -10.37
N MET A 42 14.79 4.79 -9.89
CA MET A 42 14.08 5.86 -9.18
C MET A 42 14.75 6.21 -7.86
N LEU A 43 15.21 5.21 -7.11
CA LEU A 43 15.99 5.44 -5.90
C LEU A 43 17.33 6.16 -6.20
N ASP A 44 18.04 5.72 -7.22
CA ASP A 44 19.31 6.33 -7.64
C ASP A 44 19.10 7.81 -8.01
N GLU A 45 18.03 8.12 -8.72
CA GLU A 45 17.69 9.50 -9.08
C GLU A 45 17.35 10.35 -7.85
N VAL A 46 16.52 9.84 -6.94
CA VAL A 46 16.21 10.53 -5.68
C VAL A 46 17.50 10.76 -4.87
N ALA A 47 18.34 9.73 -4.74
CA ALA A 47 19.57 9.83 -3.98
C ALA A 47 20.56 10.87 -4.57
N LYS A 48 20.69 10.90 -5.91
CA LYS A 48 21.54 11.88 -6.59
C LYS A 48 21.04 13.31 -6.44
N MET A 49 19.74 13.52 -6.66
CA MET A 49 19.13 14.85 -6.60
C MET A 49 19.14 15.45 -5.18
N THR A 50 19.13 14.60 -4.18
CA THR A 50 19.12 15.02 -2.75
C THR A 50 20.47 14.88 -2.07
N GLU A 51 21.52 14.49 -2.80
CA GLU A 51 22.86 14.20 -2.28
C GLU A 51 22.80 13.24 -1.07
N LEU A 52 21.89 12.26 -1.12
CA LEU A 52 21.62 11.34 -0.02
C LEU A 52 22.74 10.32 0.15
N ASP A 53 23.40 10.32 1.29
CA ASP A 53 24.19 9.17 1.72
C ASP A 53 23.24 8.10 2.29
N LEU A 54 23.08 7.00 1.57
CA LEU A 54 22.21 5.88 1.96
C LEU A 54 22.59 5.26 3.32
N LYS A 55 23.81 5.42 3.79
CA LYS A 55 24.23 4.95 5.11
C LYS A 55 23.55 5.70 6.25
N THR A 56 23.09 6.92 5.98
CA THR A 56 22.38 7.77 6.96
C THR A 56 20.91 7.41 7.18
N ILE A 57 20.37 6.44 6.42
CA ILE A 57 19.02 5.93 6.60
C ILE A 57 18.95 5.12 7.89
N ASP A 58 17.89 5.29 8.68
CA ASP A 58 17.67 4.56 9.92
C ASP A 58 17.03 3.19 9.67
N PHE A 59 16.01 3.14 8.80
CA PHE A 59 15.36 1.89 8.39
C PHE A 59 14.73 2.02 6.99
N ILE A 60 14.27 0.89 6.43
CA ILE A 60 13.58 0.83 5.15
C ILE A 60 12.12 0.43 5.38
N ALA A 61 11.18 1.24 4.91
CA ALA A 61 9.76 0.91 4.89
C ALA A 61 9.38 0.34 3.51
N VAL A 62 8.57 -0.70 3.48
CA VAL A 62 8.11 -1.29 2.21
C VAL A 62 6.66 -1.73 2.31
N SER A 63 5.87 -1.43 1.26
CA SER A 63 4.52 -1.99 1.14
C SER A 63 4.60 -3.52 1.08
N ALA A 64 4.11 -4.16 2.14
CA ALA A 64 4.22 -5.61 2.31
C ALA A 64 3.03 -6.40 1.72
N GLY A 65 1.95 -5.73 1.37
CA GLY A 65 0.73 -6.33 0.83
C GLY A 65 -0.54 -5.89 1.59
N PRO A 66 -1.70 -6.21 1.02
CA PRO A 66 -1.95 -6.94 -0.23
C PRO A 66 -1.61 -6.16 -1.49
N GLY A 67 -1.59 -6.85 -2.65
CA GLY A 67 -1.34 -6.20 -3.93
C GLY A 67 -0.92 -7.17 -5.04
N SER A 68 -0.27 -6.63 -6.07
CA SER A 68 0.31 -7.38 -7.17
C SER A 68 1.37 -8.36 -6.67
N PHE A 69 1.14 -9.65 -6.89
CA PHE A 69 2.05 -10.72 -6.46
C PHE A 69 3.51 -10.52 -6.95
N THR A 70 3.65 -10.15 -8.23
CA THR A 70 4.97 -9.84 -8.81
C THR A 70 5.54 -8.55 -8.23
N GLY A 71 4.72 -7.50 -8.11
CA GLY A 71 5.13 -6.22 -7.57
C GLY A 71 5.64 -6.34 -6.13
N LEU A 72 4.88 -6.97 -5.25
CA LEU A 72 5.27 -7.18 -3.85
C LEU A 72 6.58 -7.94 -3.72
N ARG A 73 6.82 -8.96 -4.56
CA ARG A 73 8.11 -9.69 -4.56
C ARG A 73 9.28 -8.82 -5.00
N ILE A 74 9.08 -7.97 -6.00
CA ILE A 74 10.12 -7.05 -6.48
C ILE A 74 10.45 -6.03 -5.38
N GLY A 75 9.43 -5.39 -4.78
CA GLY A 75 9.63 -4.44 -3.68
C GLY A 75 10.32 -5.08 -2.48
N SER A 76 9.83 -6.23 -2.05
CA SER A 76 10.40 -7.01 -0.95
C SER A 76 11.87 -7.41 -1.21
N ALA A 77 12.17 -7.91 -2.41
CA ALA A 77 13.55 -8.27 -2.77
C ALA A 77 14.47 -7.05 -2.81
N THR A 78 13.98 -5.92 -3.34
CA THR A 78 14.72 -4.65 -3.36
C THR A 78 14.98 -4.15 -1.94
N ALA A 79 13.96 -4.12 -1.08
CA ALA A 79 14.09 -3.72 0.32
C ALA A 79 15.09 -4.61 1.08
N LYS A 80 14.99 -5.93 0.90
CA LYS A 80 15.92 -6.90 1.52
C LYS A 80 17.38 -6.68 1.07
N GLY A 81 17.60 -6.51 -0.23
CA GLY A 81 18.93 -6.27 -0.77
C GLY A 81 19.55 -4.98 -0.21
N LEU A 82 18.78 -3.91 -0.16
CA LEU A 82 19.22 -2.64 0.41
C LEU A 82 19.46 -2.75 1.92
N ALA A 83 18.55 -3.36 2.67
CA ALA A 83 18.65 -3.52 4.11
C ALA A 83 19.89 -4.34 4.50
N LEU A 84 20.18 -5.42 3.78
CA LEU A 84 21.40 -6.22 3.98
C LEU A 84 22.66 -5.44 3.65
N ALA A 85 22.68 -4.68 2.55
CA ALA A 85 23.83 -3.91 2.13
C ALA A 85 24.15 -2.73 3.07
N LEU A 86 23.12 -2.17 3.70
CA LEU A 86 23.22 -1.00 4.57
C LEU A 86 23.21 -1.35 6.06
N ASP A 87 23.06 -2.63 6.42
CA ASP A 87 22.85 -3.10 7.80
C ASP A 87 21.70 -2.40 8.50
N LYS A 88 20.52 -2.40 7.85
CA LYS A 88 19.30 -1.73 8.35
C LYS A 88 18.14 -2.72 8.51
N GLN A 89 17.22 -2.36 9.39
CA GLN A 89 15.96 -3.08 9.56
C GLN A 89 14.95 -2.71 8.48
N ILE A 90 13.94 -3.56 8.33
CA ILE A 90 12.78 -3.33 7.47
C ILE A 90 11.55 -3.14 8.33
N VAL A 91 10.66 -2.25 7.90
CA VAL A 91 9.29 -2.15 8.40
C VAL A 91 8.33 -2.56 7.29
N SER A 92 7.61 -3.64 7.54
CA SER A 92 6.53 -4.12 6.69
C SER A 92 5.28 -3.26 6.89
N VAL A 93 4.89 -2.51 5.87
CA VAL A 93 3.73 -1.61 5.93
C VAL A 93 2.56 -2.22 5.18
N PRO A 94 1.38 -2.40 5.83
CA PRO A 94 0.18 -2.88 5.14
C PRO A 94 -0.22 -1.92 4.02
N THR A 95 -0.42 -2.46 2.81
CA THR A 95 -0.60 -1.61 1.61
C THR A 95 -1.88 -0.79 1.65
N VAL A 96 -2.99 -1.39 2.11
CA VAL A 96 -4.29 -0.70 2.16
C VAL A 96 -4.26 0.41 3.22
N ASP A 97 -3.60 0.16 4.35
CA ASP A 97 -3.40 1.13 5.41
C ASP A 97 -2.55 2.32 4.92
N ALA A 98 -1.45 2.04 4.21
CA ALA A 98 -0.61 3.08 3.61
C ALA A 98 -1.37 3.90 2.55
N LEU A 99 -2.22 3.26 1.76
CA LEU A 99 -3.06 3.95 0.79
C LEU A 99 -4.07 4.88 1.49
N ALA A 100 -4.69 4.44 2.60
CA ALA A 100 -5.55 5.29 3.43
C ALA A 100 -4.79 6.49 4.00
N TYR A 101 -3.52 6.30 4.34
CA TYR A 101 -2.66 7.33 4.94
C TYR A 101 -2.41 8.53 4.00
N ASN A 102 -2.64 8.38 2.69
CA ASN A 102 -2.64 9.53 1.75
C ASN A 102 -3.65 10.62 2.12
N LEU A 103 -4.70 10.26 2.84
CA LEU A 103 -5.76 11.17 3.29
C LEU A 103 -5.70 11.39 4.80
N TRP A 104 -4.49 11.34 5.37
CA TRP A 104 -4.27 11.60 6.79
C TRP A 104 -4.92 12.92 7.22
N GLY A 105 -5.66 12.89 8.32
CA GLY A 105 -6.38 14.06 8.83
C GLY A 105 -7.74 14.31 8.17
N SER A 106 -8.21 13.44 7.28
CA SER A 106 -9.58 13.53 6.74
C SER A 106 -10.62 13.45 7.85
N ALA A 107 -11.64 14.32 7.79
CA ALA A 107 -12.79 14.25 8.69
C ALA A 107 -13.76 13.11 8.29
N ASP A 108 -13.67 12.63 7.06
CA ASP A 108 -14.51 11.59 6.50
C ASP A 108 -13.88 10.21 6.67
N VAL A 109 -14.69 9.17 6.58
CA VAL A 109 -14.20 7.80 6.50
C VAL A 109 -13.42 7.61 5.21
N VAL A 110 -12.24 7.05 5.29
CA VAL A 110 -11.37 6.75 4.15
C VAL A 110 -11.52 5.28 3.77
N CYS A 111 -11.89 5.03 2.52
CA CYS A 111 -12.07 3.69 1.95
C CYS A 111 -11.13 3.48 0.75
N PRO A 112 -9.95 2.92 0.97
CA PRO A 112 -9.10 2.47 -0.12
C PRO A 112 -9.74 1.30 -0.88
N LEU A 113 -9.65 1.31 -2.20
CA LEU A 113 -10.07 0.24 -3.09
C LEU A 113 -8.93 -0.13 -4.02
N MET A 114 -8.43 -1.36 -3.93
CA MET A 114 -7.45 -1.90 -4.88
C MET A 114 -8.07 -3.08 -5.63
N ASP A 115 -7.96 -3.08 -6.97
CA ASP A 115 -8.56 -4.14 -7.80
C ASP A 115 -7.92 -5.51 -7.52
N ALA A 116 -8.66 -6.39 -6.84
CA ALA A 116 -8.27 -7.77 -6.59
C ALA A 116 -8.76 -8.75 -7.68
N ARG A 117 -9.31 -8.22 -8.78
CA ARG A 117 -9.94 -8.95 -9.88
C ARG A 117 -11.23 -9.68 -9.48
N ARG A 118 -12.07 -10.02 -10.49
CA ARG A 118 -13.30 -10.82 -10.31
C ARG A 118 -14.29 -10.17 -9.32
N GLN A 119 -14.53 -8.88 -9.46
CA GLN A 119 -15.42 -8.08 -8.60
C GLN A 119 -14.97 -8.01 -7.13
N GLN A 120 -13.75 -8.45 -6.81
CA GLN A 120 -13.18 -8.33 -5.48
C GLN A 120 -12.26 -7.12 -5.39
N THR A 121 -12.22 -6.53 -4.20
CA THR A 121 -11.31 -5.44 -3.85
C THR A 121 -10.52 -5.78 -2.60
N TYR A 122 -9.25 -5.40 -2.57
CA TYR A 122 -8.55 -5.22 -1.30
C TYR A 122 -8.94 -3.86 -0.76
N THR A 123 -9.44 -3.83 0.47
CA THR A 123 -10.05 -2.65 1.06
C THR A 123 -9.93 -2.67 2.58
N GLY A 124 -10.33 -1.60 3.21
CA GLY A 124 -10.51 -1.39 4.64
C GLY A 124 -11.27 -0.09 4.87
N LEU A 125 -11.65 0.20 6.10
CA LEU A 125 -12.28 1.46 6.47
C LEU A 125 -11.49 2.10 7.61
N TYR A 126 -11.15 3.35 7.43
CA TYR A 126 -10.31 4.10 8.36
C TYR A 126 -10.91 5.46 8.64
N ASP A 127 -10.64 6.01 9.83
CA ASP A 127 -10.81 7.44 10.10
C ASP A 127 -9.59 8.01 10.82
N PHE A 128 -9.51 9.33 10.86
CA PHE A 128 -8.37 10.04 11.44
C PHE A 128 -8.88 10.96 12.55
N THR A 129 -8.96 10.43 13.75
CA THR A 129 -9.41 11.16 14.94
C THR A 129 -8.22 11.39 15.87
N ASP A 130 -8.13 12.57 16.47
CA ASP A 130 -7.09 12.91 17.43
C ASP A 130 -5.65 12.74 16.90
N GLY A 131 -5.44 13.00 15.60
CA GLY A 131 -4.13 12.88 14.95
C GLY A 131 -3.65 11.43 14.81
N ARG A 132 -4.55 10.46 14.83
CA ARG A 132 -4.25 9.03 14.67
C ARG A 132 -5.15 8.37 13.64
N MET A 133 -4.60 7.39 12.94
CA MET A 133 -5.39 6.51 12.10
C MET A 133 -6.08 5.45 12.96
N ASN A 134 -7.40 5.43 12.93
CA ASN A 134 -8.21 4.41 13.56
C ASN A 134 -8.74 3.44 12.50
N THR A 135 -8.63 2.16 12.76
CA THR A 135 -9.10 1.11 11.87
C THR A 135 -10.53 0.73 12.25
N ILE A 136 -11.51 1.13 11.41
CA ILE A 136 -12.91 0.73 11.54
C ILE A 136 -13.10 -0.69 11.00
N LEU A 137 -12.50 -0.97 9.83
CA LEU A 137 -12.42 -2.31 9.23
C LEU A 137 -10.97 -2.54 8.81
N PRO A 138 -10.29 -3.56 9.34
CA PRO A 138 -8.92 -3.87 8.92
C PRO A 138 -8.86 -4.30 7.45
N GLN A 139 -7.67 -4.17 6.86
CA GLN A 139 -7.48 -4.57 5.47
C GLN A 139 -7.95 -6.01 5.22
N CYS A 140 -8.75 -6.17 4.18
CA CYS A 140 -9.37 -7.44 3.80
C CYS A 140 -9.54 -7.56 2.29
N VAL A 141 -9.99 -8.74 1.84
CA VAL A 141 -10.44 -8.94 0.47
C VAL A 141 -11.91 -9.35 0.50
N VAL A 142 -12.75 -8.57 -0.16
CA VAL A 142 -14.21 -8.77 -0.19
C VAL A 142 -14.76 -8.46 -1.59
N MET A 143 -16.01 -8.83 -1.85
CA MET A 143 -16.73 -8.35 -3.02
C MET A 143 -17.05 -6.86 -2.86
N ILE A 144 -17.16 -6.14 -3.98
CA ILE A 144 -17.49 -4.69 -3.94
C ILE A 144 -18.84 -4.44 -3.25
N GLU A 145 -19.79 -5.34 -3.41
CA GLU A 145 -21.11 -5.27 -2.78
C GLU A 145 -21.00 -5.26 -1.25
N GLU A 146 -20.15 -6.14 -0.71
CA GLU A 146 -19.99 -6.30 0.75
C GLU A 146 -19.42 -5.04 1.42
N ILE A 147 -18.47 -4.36 0.78
CA ILE A 147 -17.90 -3.13 1.35
C ILE A 147 -18.87 -1.96 1.20
N VAL A 148 -19.64 -1.87 0.10
CA VAL A 148 -20.65 -0.84 -0.10
C VAL A 148 -21.79 -1.00 0.93
N ASP A 149 -22.23 -2.22 1.21
CA ASP A 149 -23.23 -2.48 2.25
C ASP A 149 -22.73 -2.02 3.63
N LYS A 150 -21.50 -2.34 3.98
CA LYS A 150 -20.87 -1.87 5.25
C LYS A 150 -20.78 -0.35 5.35
N ILE A 151 -20.46 0.33 4.25
CA ILE A 151 -20.40 1.80 4.19
C ILE A 151 -21.82 2.38 4.42
N ASN A 152 -22.81 1.81 3.76
CA ASN A 152 -24.20 2.25 3.91
C ASN A 152 -24.72 2.01 5.35
N GLU A 153 -24.37 0.89 5.97
CA GLU A 153 -24.67 0.58 7.38
C GLU A 153 -23.99 1.55 8.34
N LEU A 154 -22.74 1.95 8.04
CA LEU A 154 -21.97 2.88 8.87
C LEU A 154 -22.62 4.29 8.89
N GLY A 155 -23.29 4.69 7.81
CA GLY A 155 -24.06 5.96 7.73
C GLY A 155 -23.20 7.23 7.80
N ARG A 156 -21.88 7.13 7.57
CA ARG A 156 -20.93 8.25 7.61
C ARG A 156 -20.47 8.59 6.19
N ARG A 157 -20.15 9.86 5.95
CA ARG A 157 -19.55 10.30 4.70
C ARG A 157 -18.22 9.59 4.46
N VAL A 158 -17.94 9.22 3.19
CA VAL A 158 -16.77 8.43 2.81
C VAL A 158 -15.99 9.04 1.64
N ILE A 159 -14.67 8.89 1.64
CA ILE A 159 -13.81 9.22 0.50
C ILE A 159 -13.18 7.93 -0.02
N PHE A 160 -13.37 7.68 -1.32
CA PHE A 160 -12.79 6.54 -2.02
C PHE A 160 -11.49 6.92 -2.72
N LEU A 161 -10.49 6.02 -2.69
CA LEU A 161 -9.22 6.15 -3.40
C LEU A 161 -8.69 4.78 -3.82
N GLY A 162 -7.66 4.78 -4.66
CA GLY A 162 -7.03 3.55 -5.17
C GLY A 162 -7.42 3.24 -6.61
N ASP A 163 -6.75 2.26 -7.19
CA ASP A 163 -6.96 1.83 -8.58
C ASP A 163 -8.28 1.06 -8.77
N GLY A 164 -8.85 0.50 -7.70
CA GLY A 164 -10.17 -0.10 -7.71
C GLY A 164 -11.29 0.91 -7.96
N VAL A 165 -11.09 2.20 -7.67
CA VAL A 165 -12.09 3.26 -7.97
C VAL A 165 -12.40 3.30 -9.46
N ASP A 166 -11.38 3.17 -10.33
CA ASP A 166 -11.58 3.21 -11.77
C ASP A 166 -12.40 2.01 -12.26
N VAL A 167 -12.35 0.88 -11.54
CA VAL A 167 -13.08 -0.36 -11.85
C VAL A 167 -14.51 -0.34 -11.31
N PHE A 168 -14.70 0.23 -10.11
CA PHE A 168 -15.96 0.12 -9.38
C PHE A 168 -16.76 1.44 -9.32
N ARG A 169 -16.34 2.48 -10.03
CA ARG A 169 -16.97 3.81 -10.00
C ARG A 169 -18.47 3.76 -10.28
N ASP A 170 -18.88 3.05 -11.33
CA ASP A 170 -20.29 2.97 -11.71
C ASP A 170 -21.11 2.26 -10.63
N TYR A 171 -20.58 1.17 -10.08
CA TYR A 171 -21.20 0.45 -8.98
C TYR A 171 -21.35 1.33 -7.73
N ILE A 172 -20.32 2.10 -7.38
CA ILE A 172 -20.34 3.05 -6.25
C ILE A 172 -21.41 4.11 -6.48
N ASN A 173 -21.45 4.73 -7.66
CA ASN A 173 -22.42 5.76 -8.01
C ASN A 173 -23.88 5.28 -7.91
N GLU A 174 -24.13 3.99 -8.20
CA GLU A 174 -25.49 3.42 -8.19
C GLU A 174 -25.92 2.92 -6.79
N HIS A 175 -24.98 2.48 -5.93
CA HIS A 175 -25.32 1.71 -4.74
C HIS A 175 -24.91 2.35 -3.41
N VAL A 176 -23.99 3.32 -3.40
CA VAL A 176 -23.65 4.06 -2.18
C VAL A 176 -24.75 5.06 -1.85
N LYS A 177 -25.25 5.00 -0.61
CA LYS A 177 -26.40 5.79 -0.13
C LYS A 177 -26.00 6.94 0.80
N VAL A 178 -24.74 6.93 1.26
CA VAL A 178 -24.19 8.02 2.08
C VAL A 178 -23.53 9.06 1.18
N ASP A 179 -23.27 10.24 1.71
CA ASP A 179 -22.47 11.23 1.00
C ASP A 179 -21.05 10.69 0.77
N TYR A 180 -20.50 10.89 -0.42
CA TYR A 180 -19.18 10.42 -0.76
C TYR A 180 -18.46 11.32 -1.76
N ASP A 181 -17.13 11.17 -1.80
CA ASP A 181 -16.25 11.74 -2.81
C ASP A 181 -15.20 10.74 -3.28
N PHE A 182 -14.53 11.07 -4.37
CA PHE A 182 -13.33 10.39 -4.83
C PHE A 182 -12.12 11.28 -4.60
N ALA A 183 -11.07 10.72 -4.04
CA ALA A 183 -9.83 11.44 -3.80
C ALA A 183 -9.25 12.05 -5.09
N PRO A 184 -8.70 13.27 -5.04
CA PRO A 184 -8.09 13.92 -6.20
C PRO A 184 -6.82 13.19 -6.65
N ALA A 185 -6.39 13.43 -7.89
CA ALA A 185 -5.28 12.74 -8.54
C ALA A 185 -3.97 12.73 -7.74
N MET A 186 -3.73 13.76 -6.94
CA MET A 186 -2.49 13.89 -6.16
C MET A 186 -2.39 12.91 -4.99
N CYS A 187 -3.50 12.31 -4.53
CA CYS A 187 -3.53 11.42 -3.37
C CYS A 187 -4.36 10.14 -3.59
N ASN A 188 -4.82 9.88 -4.82
CA ASN A 188 -5.71 8.75 -5.10
C ASN A 188 -4.99 7.43 -5.46
N LYS A 189 -3.68 7.39 -5.48
CA LYS A 189 -2.89 6.19 -5.77
C LYS A 189 -1.79 6.00 -4.71
N GLN A 190 -1.12 4.84 -4.74
CA GLN A 190 -0.03 4.51 -3.83
C GLN A 190 1.10 5.55 -3.89
N ARG A 191 1.65 5.88 -2.73
CA ARG A 191 2.77 6.80 -2.56
C ARG A 191 3.75 6.28 -1.52
N ALA A 192 5.03 6.29 -1.85
CA ALA A 192 6.07 5.85 -0.91
C ALA A 192 6.21 6.80 0.29
N SER A 193 5.85 8.07 0.15
CA SER A 193 5.81 9.00 1.29
C SER A 193 4.78 8.58 2.34
N ALA A 194 3.60 8.09 1.94
CA ALA A 194 2.62 7.55 2.87
C ALA A 194 3.13 6.26 3.55
N VAL A 195 3.82 5.40 2.78
CA VAL A 195 4.50 4.21 3.33
C VAL A 195 5.56 4.60 4.36
N ALA A 196 6.34 5.68 4.11
CA ALA A 196 7.34 6.17 5.06
C ALA A 196 6.69 6.66 6.35
N CYS A 197 5.66 7.51 6.25
CA CYS A 197 4.99 8.10 7.41
C CYS A 197 4.31 7.02 8.28
N LEU A 198 3.55 6.11 7.68
CA LEU A 198 2.97 4.99 8.43
C LEU A 198 4.06 4.04 8.94
N GLY A 199 5.12 3.83 8.16
CA GLY A 199 6.28 3.04 8.55
C GLY A 199 6.97 3.59 9.80
N GLN A 200 7.06 4.90 9.96
CA GLN A 200 7.57 5.53 11.17
C GLN A 200 6.74 5.17 12.40
N VAL A 201 5.42 5.29 12.31
CA VAL A 201 4.51 4.92 13.40
C VAL A 201 4.69 3.46 13.79
N LEU A 202 4.81 2.56 12.79
CA LEU A 202 5.01 1.13 13.03
C LEU A 202 6.40 0.83 13.63
N TYR A 203 7.43 1.55 13.21
CA TYR A 203 8.77 1.44 13.76
C TYR A 203 8.79 1.82 15.25
N GLU A 204 8.16 2.95 15.61
CA GLU A 204 8.04 3.42 16.99
C GLU A 204 7.23 2.44 17.88
N GLN A 205 6.36 1.64 17.27
CA GLN A 205 5.65 0.52 17.93
C GLN A 205 6.49 -0.76 18.05
N GLY A 206 7.76 -0.74 17.63
CA GLY A 206 8.66 -1.89 17.68
C GLY A 206 8.40 -2.95 16.60
N ARG A 207 7.77 -2.58 15.49
CA ARG A 207 7.41 -3.51 14.40
C ARG A 207 8.49 -3.62 13.31
N ALA A 208 9.73 -3.28 13.63
CA ALA A 208 10.85 -3.51 12.73
C ALA A 208 11.30 -4.97 12.76
N GLU A 209 11.73 -5.47 11.63
CA GLU A 209 12.21 -6.84 11.45
C GLU A 209 13.57 -6.88 10.74
N ASN A 210 14.31 -7.98 10.89
CA ASN A 210 15.54 -8.16 10.13
C ASN A 210 15.24 -8.43 8.65
N ALA A 211 16.15 -8.02 7.77
CA ALA A 211 16.00 -8.24 6.34
C ALA A 211 15.79 -9.73 5.98
N ALA A 212 16.39 -10.66 6.73
CA ALA A 212 16.23 -12.10 6.49
C ALA A 212 14.79 -12.58 6.71
N ASP A 213 14.11 -12.02 7.71
CA ASP A 213 12.78 -12.46 8.16
C ASP A 213 11.65 -11.85 7.32
N HIS A 214 11.90 -10.70 6.68
CA HIS A 214 10.92 -9.99 5.88
C HIS A 214 10.38 -10.85 4.73
N LYS A 215 9.07 -10.84 4.56
CA LYS A 215 8.34 -11.49 3.45
C LYS A 215 7.02 -10.76 3.16
N PRO A 216 6.59 -10.74 1.88
CA PRO A 216 5.30 -10.18 1.52
C PRO A 216 4.13 -10.89 2.22
N GLU A 217 3.11 -10.13 2.54
CA GLU A 217 1.84 -10.62 3.07
C GLU A 217 0.83 -10.81 1.93
N TYR A 218 0.34 -12.04 1.78
CA TYR A 218 -0.62 -12.38 0.75
C TYR A 218 -1.98 -12.66 1.36
N LEU A 219 -2.92 -11.72 1.27
CA LEU A 219 -4.32 -11.96 1.68
C LEU A 219 -5.06 -12.92 0.74
N ARG A 220 -4.47 -13.24 -0.40
CA ARG A 220 -5.04 -14.14 -1.39
C ARG A 220 -3.96 -15.05 -1.95
N LEU A 221 -4.28 -16.32 -2.11
CA LEU A 221 -3.39 -17.27 -2.78
C LEU A 221 -3.08 -16.82 -4.21
N SER A 222 -1.87 -17.07 -4.69
CA SER A 222 -1.50 -16.81 -6.08
C SER A 222 -2.39 -17.58 -7.05
N GLN A 223 -2.46 -17.13 -8.30
CA GLN A 223 -3.25 -17.83 -9.32
C GLN A 223 -2.77 -19.28 -9.50
N ALA A 224 -1.46 -19.50 -9.49
CA ALA A 224 -0.86 -20.83 -9.62
C ALA A 224 -1.23 -21.76 -8.46
N GLU A 225 -1.21 -21.25 -7.22
CA GLU A 225 -1.61 -22.03 -6.03
C GLU A 225 -3.11 -22.39 -6.07
N ARG A 226 -3.96 -21.45 -6.50
CA ARG A 226 -5.41 -21.72 -6.66
C ARG A 226 -5.69 -22.73 -7.75
N GLU A 227 -5.00 -22.64 -8.89
CA GLU A 227 -5.13 -23.63 -9.98
C GLU A 227 -4.63 -24.99 -9.56
N ARG A 228 -3.55 -25.05 -8.78
CA ARG A 228 -3.06 -26.30 -8.20
C ARG A 228 -4.07 -26.91 -7.23
N GLN A 229 -4.63 -26.14 -6.32
CA GLN A 229 -5.66 -26.61 -5.38
C GLN A 229 -6.92 -27.10 -6.12
N LYS A 230 -7.31 -26.41 -7.21
CA LYS A 230 -8.43 -26.85 -8.03
C LYS A 230 -8.14 -28.20 -8.71
N LYS A 231 -6.97 -28.37 -9.32
CA LYS A 231 -6.55 -29.64 -9.91
C LYS A 231 -6.47 -30.78 -8.88
N GLU A 232 -5.97 -30.52 -7.69
CA GLU A 232 -5.89 -31.50 -6.61
C GLU A 232 -7.29 -31.92 -6.09
N ARG A 233 -8.28 -31.02 -6.12
CA ARG A 233 -9.69 -31.36 -5.83
C ARG A 233 -10.32 -32.20 -6.94
N ASP A 234 -10.11 -31.82 -8.21
CA ASP A 234 -10.65 -32.53 -9.38
C ASP A 234 -10.05 -33.94 -9.53
N PHE A 235 -8.86 -34.19 -8.98
CA PHE A 235 -8.21 -35.51 -8.95
C PHE A 235 -8.68 -36.42 -7.79
N ARG A 236 -9.42 -35.90 -6.82
CA ARG A 236 -9.92 -36.65 -5.64
C ARG A 236 -11.40 -37.08 -5.78
N ILE A 237 -12.03 -36.79 -6.93
CA ILE A 237 -13.36 -37.25 -7.34
C ILE A 237 -13.19 -38.34 -8.38
#